data_cc73dd9627e7885e658ab8677b475947
#
_entry.id   cc73dd9627e7885e658ab8677b475947
#
_cell.length_a   1.000
_cell.length_b   1.000
_cell.length_c   1.000
_cell.angle_alpha   90.00
_cell.angle_beta   90.00
_cell.angle_gamma   90.00
#
_symmetry.space_group_name_H-M   'P 1'
#
loop_
_entity.id
_entity.type
_entity.pdbx_description
1 polymer ?
#
loop_
_entity_poly.entity_id
_entity_poly.type
_entity_poly.pdbx_seq_one_letter_code
_entity_poly.pdbx_strand_id
1 'polypeptide(L)'
;MTSALARPYPRAVAGEAPTFGYDAAARTFVLSYDAPTENGVTEIVVPERSYPAGYRVELANGCVDATRPGLLLVRPATGQTRVEITVHPR
;
A
#
# COMPACT_ATOMS: atom_id res chain seq x y z
N MET A 1 6.14 0.48 -23.56
CA MET A 1 6.94 -0.24 -22.60
C MET A 1 6.69 0.17 -21.16
N THR A 2 6.33 1.35 -20.95
CA THR A 2 6.12 1.85 -19.61
C THR A 2 4.87 1.34 -18.92
N SER A 3 3.89 0.87 -19.67
CA SER A 3 2.66 0.36 -19.08
C SER A 3 2.91 -0.83 -18.17
N ALA A 4 3.94 -1.61 -18.44
CA ALA A 4 4.30 -2.74 -17.59
C ALA A 4 4.73 -2.30 -16.19
N LEU A 5 5.10 -1.05 -16.04
CA LEU A 5 5.55 -0.48 -14.78
C LEU A 5 4.43 0.29 -14.04
N ALA A 6 3.24 0.38 -14.64
CA ALA A 6 2.12 1.08 -14.03
C ALA A 6 1.43 0.20 -13.00
N ARG A 7 2.10 -0.03 -11.89
CA ARG A 7 1.58 -0.82 -10.78
C ARG A 7 1.92 -0.16 -9.46
N PRO A 8 1.16 -0.45 -8.41
CA PRO A 8 1.46 0.10 -7.09
C PRO A 8 2.83 -0.33 -6.60
N TYR A 9 3.47 0.55 -5.84
CA TYR A 9 4.74 0.22 -5.22
C TYR A 9 4.93 1.05 -3.95
N PRO A 10 5.69 0.53 -2.96
CA PRO A 10 5.99 1.31 -1.77
C PRO A 10 7.08 2.33 -2.10
N ARG A 11 6.79 3.60 -1.84
CA ARG A 11 7.75 4.68 -2.03
C ARG A 11 8.65 4.82 -0.82
N ALA A 12 8.08 4.63 0.35
CA ALA A 12 8.82 4.68 1.61
C ALA A 12 8.07 3.81 2.61
N VAL A 13 8.79 2.95 3.33
CA VAL A 13 8.20 2.08 4.33
C VAL A 13 8.73 2.48 5.70
N ALA A 14 7.83 2.88 6.59
CA ALA A 14 8.18 3.26 7.96
C ALA A 14 8.12 2.02 8.86
N GLY A 15 9.02 1.07 8.61
CA GLY A 15 9.05 -0.16 9.36
C GLY A 15 10.17 -1.06 8.90
N GLU A 16 10.17 -2.28 9.43
CA GLU A 16 11.21 -3.25 9.19
C GLU A 16 10.65 -4.49 8.50
N ALA A 17 11.54 -5.23 7.86
CA ALA A 17 11.22 -6.49 7.19
C ALA A 17 10.03 -6.36 6.23
N PRO A 18 10.05 -5.38 5.31
CA PRO A 18 8.92 -5.23 4.39
C PRO A 18 8.88 -6.38 3.40
N THR A 19 7.67 -6.87 3.16
CA THR A 19 7.40 -7.88 2.14
C THR A 19 6.31 -7.33 1.25
N PHE A 20 6.55 -7.27 -0.05
CA PHE A 20 5.53 -6.78 -0.97
C PHE A 20 5.62 -7.50 -2.30
N GLY A 21 4.51 -7.49 -3.01
CA GLY A 21 4.44 -8.09 -4.32
C GLY A 21 3.22 -7.61 -5.06
N TYR A 22 3.21 -7.85 -6.35
CA TYR A 22 2.12 -7.46 -7.22
C TYR A 22 1.75 -8.65 -8.09
N ASP A 23 0.47 -9.03 -8.05
CA ASP A 23 -0.06 -10.09 -8.92
C ASP A 23 -0.68 -9.40 -10.13
N ALA A 24 -0.01 -9.50 -11.27
CA ALA A 24 -0.44 -8.83 -12.49
C ALA A 24 -1.77 -9.39 -13.00
N ALA A 25 -2.03 -10.67 -12.82
CA ALA A 25 -3.26 -11.29 -13.30
C ALA A 25 -4.46 -10.79 -12.49
N ALA A 26 -4.33 -10.71 -11.17
CA ALA A 26 -5.38 -10.21 -10.30
C ALA A 26 -5.30 -8.70 -10.10
N ARG A 27 -4.24 -8.08 -10.56
CA ARG A 27 -3.97 -6.64 -10.38
C ARG A 27 -4.02 -6.25 -8.91
N THR A 28 -3.43 -7.10 -8.07
CA THR A 28 -3.48 -6.95 -6.62
C THR A 28 -2.08 -6.70 -6.09
N PHE A 29 -1.94 -5.64 -5.30
CA PHE A 29 -0.70 -5.31 -4.61
C PHE A 29 -0.85 -5.61 -3.13
N VAL A 30 0.17 -6.23 -2.55
CA VAL A 30 0.18 -6.58 -1.12
C VAL A 30 1.47 -6.05 -0.51
N LEU A 31 1.36 -5.43 0.64
CA LEU A 31 2.51 -4.99 1.43
C LEU A 31 2.29 -5.33 2.89
N SER A 32 3.28 -5.91 3.52
CA SER A 32 3.26 -6.10 4.97
C SER A 32 4.63 -5.73 5.54
N TYR A 33 4.63 -5.20 6.75
CA TYR A 33 5.86 -4.79 7.42
C TYR A 33 5.67 -4.74 8.93
N ASP A 34 6.78 -4.76 9.65
CA ASP A 34 6.80 -4.61 11.11
C ASP A 34 6.99 -3.13 11.43
N ALA A 35 6.08 -2.58 12.24
CA ALA A 35 6.10 -1.17 12.59
C ALA A 35 6.58 -1.02 14.04
N PRO A 36 7.84 -0.64 14.26
CA PRO A 36 8.36 -0.51 15.62
C PRO A 36 7.80 0.69 16.37
N THR A 37 7.18 1.62 15.66
CA THR A 37 6.59 2.81 16.28
C THR A 37 5.29 3.17 15.58
N GLU A 38 4.35 3.73 16.34
CA GLU A 38 3.08 4.20 15.81
C GLU A 38 3.21 5.49 14.98
N ASN A 39 4.34 6.15 15.06
CA ASN A 39 4.50 7.47 14.45
C ASN A 39 4.97 7.44 13.00
N GLY A 40 5.37 6.27 12.51
CA GLY A 40 5.85 6.15 11.15
C GLY A 40 4.73 6.21 10.12
N VAL A 41 5.02 6.78 8.96
CA VAL A 41 4.09 6.85 7.84
C VAL A 41 4.70 6.12 6.66
N THR A 42 3.98 5.12 6.16
CA THR A 42 4.38 4.40 4.95
C THR A 42 3.65 5.02 3.76
N GLU A 43 4.38 5.24 2.67
CA GLU A 43 3.84 5.84 1.46
C GLU A 43 3.80 4.82 0.35
N ILE A 44 2.63 4.64 -0.26
CA ILE A 44 2.44 3.73 -1.38
C ILE A 44 1.95 4.53 -2.57
N VAL A 45 2.68 4.44 -3.68
CA VAL A 45 2.26 5.08 -4.93
C VAL A 45 1.33 4.14 -5.67
N VAL A 46 0.15 4.63 -6.03
CA VAL A 46 -0.84 3.87 -6.79
C VAL A 46 -1.12 4.65 -8.08
N PRO A 47 -0.44 4.30 -9.19
CA PRO A 47 -0.66 5.01 -10.44
C PRO A 47 -2.11 4.87 -10.92
N GLU A 48 -2.66 5.94 -11.46
CA GLU A 48 -4.04 5.92 -11.97
C GLU A 48 -4.22 4.88 -13.06
N ARG A 49 -3.19 4.64 -13.86
CA ARG A 49 -3.23 3.65 -14.93
C ARG A 49 -3.47 2.23 -14.43
N SER A 50 -3.05 1.95 -13.20
CA SER A 50 -3.22 0.62 -12.63
C SER A 50 -4.68 0.28 -12.44
N TYR A 51 -5.49 1.29 -12.13
CA TYR A 51 -6.89 1.07 -11.77
C TYR A 51 -7.75 2.17 -12.38
N PRO A 52 -7.99 2.13 -13.69
CA PRO A 52 -8.78 3.20 -14.34
C PRO A 52 -10.20 3.31 -13.83
N ALA A 53 -10.77 2.22 -13.31
CA ALA A 53 -12.10 2.25 -12.72
C ALA A 53 -12.09 2.43 -11.21
N GLY A 54 -10.92 2.71 -10.63
CA GLY A 54 -10.75 2.85 -9.21
C GLY A 54 -10.21 1.59 -8.55
N TYR A 55 -9.95 1.68 -7.25
CA TYR A 55 -9.40 0.56 -6.51
C TYR A 55 -9.97 0.54 -5.10
N ARG A 56 -9.78 -0.60 -4.42
CA ARG A 56 -10.16 -0.77 -3.02
C ARG A 56 -8.92 -1.12 -2.21
N VAL A 57 -8.93 -0.70 -0.95
CA VAL A 57 -7.84 -0.97 -0.02
C VAL A 57 -8.39 -1.79 1.14
N GLU A 58 -7.74 -2.91 1.42
CA GLU A 58 -8.00 -3.69 2.63
C GLU A 58 -6.79 -3.56 3.52
N LEU A 59 -7.04 -3.28 4.79
CA LEU A 59 -5.98 -2.92 5.72
C LEU A 59 -6.20 -3.63 7.04
N ALA A 60 -5.15 -4.27 7.53
CA ALA A 60 -5.16 -4.89 8.85
C ALA A 60 -4.18 -4.16 9.75
N ASN A 61 -4.62 -3.84 10.97
CA ASN A 61 -3.78 -3.27 12.03
C ASN A 61 -3.25 -1.87 11.71
N GLY A 62 -3.99 -1.10 10.92
CA GLY A 62 -3.53 0.24 10.56
C GLY A 62 -4.64 1.16 10.10
N CYS A 63 -4.26 2.36 9.70
CA CYS A 63 -5.12 3.36 9.14
C CYS A 63 -4.53 3.87 7.84
N VAL A 64 -5.37 4.20 6.88
CA VAL A 64 -4.92 4.69 5.59
C VAL A 64 -5.56 6.03 5.29
N ASP A 65 -4.75 6.94 4.73
CA ASP A 65 -5.20 8.23 4.23
C ASP A 65 -5.03 8.20 2.72
N ALA A 66 -6.13 8.28 1.99
CA ALA A 66 -6.15 8.22 0.54
C ALA A 66 -6.66 9.54 -0.07
N THR A 67 -6.47 10.65 0.64
CA THR A 67 -6.96 11.94 0.16
C THR A 67 -6.16 12.51 -1.00
N ARG A 68 -4.93 12.05 -1.17
CA ARG A 68 -4.09 12.51 -2.28
C ARG A 68 -4.19 11.53 -3.45
N PRO A 69 -4.48 12.02 -4.65
CA PRO A 69 -4.55 11.12 -5.81
C PRO A 69 -3.24 10.39 -6.02
N GLY A 70 -3.33 9.08 -6.23
CA GLY A 70 -2.17 8.27 -6.54
C GLY A 70 -1.24 7.99 -5.37
N LEU A 71 -1.63 8.35 -4.15
CA LEU A 71 -0.77 8.15 -2.99
C LEU A 71 -1.59 7.69 -1.79
N LEU A 72 -1.13 6.63 -1.14
CA LEU A 72 -1.70 6.14 0.10
C LEU A 72 -0.71 6.37 1.22
N LEU A 73 -1.18 6.97 2.30
CA LEU A 73 -0.37 7.17 3.51
C LEU A 73 -0.90 6.22 4.57
N VAL A 74 -0.04 5.36 5.08
CA VAL A 74 -0.43 4.28 5.99
C VAL A 74 0.29 4.43 7.31
N ARG A 75 -0.47 4.30 8.40
CA ARG A 75 0.08 4.31 9.76
C ARG A 75 -0.40 3.07 10.51
N PRO A 76 0.42 2.53 11.42
CA PRO A 76 -0.06 1.44 12.25
C PRO A 76 -1.13 1.93 13.23
N ALA A 77 -2.07 1.05 13.56
CA ALA A 77 -3.03 1.34 14.61
C ALA A 77 -2.33 1.27 15.96
N THR A 78 -2.89 1.97 16.94
CA THR A 78 -2.33 2.01 18.29
C THR A 78 -2.12 0.61 18.84
N GLY A 79 -0.91 0.33 19.29
CA GLY A 79 -0.59 -0.96 19.89
C GLY A 79 -0.28 -2.08 18.90
N GLN A 80 -0.35 -1.82 17.60
CA GLN A 80 -0.08 -2.83 16.58
C GLN A 80 1.36 -2.75 16.11
N THR A 81 1.94 -3.92 15.85
CA THR A 81 3.34 -4.01 15.41
C THR A 81 3.48 -4.59 14.01
N ARG A 82 2.41 -5.12 13.43
CA ARG A 82 2.44 -5.68 12.08
C ARG A 82 1.30 -5.08 11.26
N VAL A 83 1.64 -4.48 10.15
CA VAL A 83 0.66 -3.84 9.26
C VAL A 83 0.60 -4.60 7.95
N GLU A 84 -0.60 -4.86 7.45
CA GLU A 84 -0.80 -5.54 6.17
C GLU A 84 -1.80 -4.77 5.33
N ILE A 85 -1.42 -4.51 4.08
CA ILE A 85 -2.23 -3.72 3.16
C ILE A 85 -2.40 -4.49 1.86
N THR A 86 -3.62 -4.50 1.34
CA THR A 86 -3.91 -5.07 0.02
C THR A 86 -4.65 -4.03 -0.80
N VAL A 87 -4.14 -3.75 -2.00
CA VAL A 87 -4.77 -2.85 -2.97
C VAL A 87 -5.20 -3.69 -4.15
N HIS A 88 -6.48 -3.63 -4.49
CA HIS A 88 -7.00 -4.43 -5.61
C HIS A 88 -8.05 -3.64 -6.38
N PRO A 89 -8.35 -4.05 -7.64
CA PRO A 89 -9.30 -3.32 -8.46
C PRO A 89 -10.70 -3.36 -7.85
N ARG A 90 -11.41 -2.30 -8.11
CA ARG A 90 -12.75 -2.11 -7.64
C ARG A 90 -13.73 -3.04 -8.37
#